data_7d4eaca3fb11673df9d68d4075617107
#
_entry.id   7d4eaca3fb11673df9d68d4075617107
#
_cell.length_a   1.000
_cell.length_b   1.000
_cell.length_c   1.000
_cell.angle_alpha   90.00
_cell.angle_beta   90.00
_cell.angle_gamma   90.00
#
_symmetry.space_group_name_H-M   'P 1'
#
loop_
_entity.id
_entity.type
_entity.pdbx_description
1 polymer ?
#
loop_
_entity_poly.entity_id
_entity_poly.type
_entity_poly.pdbx_seq_one_letter_code
_entity_poly.pdbx_strand_id
1 'polypeptide(L)'
;MSQKEIIISLLQTNGTMTQGELAEAIYGDKFHMPNIYSALMSLVNSNAVTRAEAHPAKYSLSGVPIPVVSDKRNGRGKNYRDISGDVINNESIDEASRLVEETDNYGPENELITRCLKKFPDNKDPDIVAMKIGLIDITNSTHLSQHKSLISMDELCHIIVSIPDIDVRIAAGDSEVVNEIARSNGRINLFSFASKYCCYHNRNLYGMDDYSILDTVLKDYLPRYFSDITKGQIQRWQNRFEYKKYNDYITRKLDELGITTPNRKRKFDHFIWYKNR
;
A
#
# COMPACT_ATOMS: atom_id res chain seq x y z
N MET A 1 19.79 26.01 -25.50
CA MET A 1 18.34 25.98 -25.33
C MET A 1 18.01 25.67 -23.87
N SER A 2 17.09 26.43 -23.28
CA SER A 2 16.57 26.10 -21.96
C SER A 2 15.70 24.83 -22.03
N GLN A 3 15.49 24.17 -20.90
CA GLN A 3 14.63 22.95 -20.84
C GLN A 3 13.20 23.25 -21.33
N LYS A 4 12.67 24.47 -21.10
CA LYS A 4 11.36 24.89 -21.59
C LYS A 4 11.33 25.01 -23.12
N GLU A 5 12.37 25.55 -23.72
CA GLU A 5 12.49 25.68 -25.20
C GLU A 5 12.57 24.27 -25.83
N ILE A 6 13.26 23.34 -25.22
CA ILE A 6 13.34 21.94 -25.71
C ILE A 6 11.95 21.29 -25.65
N ILE A 7 11.21 21.44 -24.55
CA ILE A 7 9.86 20.91 -24.41
C ILE A 7 8.93 21.49 -25.47
N ILE A 8 8.96 22.80 -25.70
CA ILE A 8 8.15 23.46 -26.72
C ILE A 8 8.50 22.92 -28.11
N SER A 9 9.79 22.82 -28.46
CA SER A 9 10.25 22.28 -29.74
C SER A 9 9.79 20.82 -29.96
N LEU A 10 9.87 19.99 -28.93
CA LEU A 10 9.38 18.61 -28.99
C LEU A 10 7.88 18.54 -29.23
N LEU A 11 7.09 19.38 -28.55
CA LEU A 11 5.64 19.44 -28.74
C LEU A 11 5.24 20.02 -30.08
N GLN A 12 6.06 20.95 -30.66
CA GLN A 12 5.87 21.46 -32.03
C GLN A 12 6.05 20.35 -33.07
N THR A 13 7.06 19.50 -32.86
CA THR A 13 7.43 18.45 -33.82
C THR A 13 6.53 17.22 -33.70
N ASN A 14 6.22 16.80 -32.48
CA ASN A 14 5.55 15.51 -32.19
C ASN A 14 4.07 15.68 -31.79
N GLY A 15 3.58 16.91 -31.68
CA GLY A 15 2.22 17.20 -31.26
C GLY A 15 2.00 16.93 -29.76
N THR A 16 1.16 15.95 -29.42
CA THR A 16 0.81 15.64 -28.04
C THR A 16 1.74 14.57 -27.47
N MET A 17 2.37 14.86 -26.33
CA MET A 17 3.29 13.93 -25.65
C MET A 17 2.94 13.80 -24.16
N THR A 18 3.25 12.66 -23.57
CA THR A 18 3.23 12.44 -22.11
C THR A 18 4.51 12.97 -21.46
N GLN A 19 4.50 13.14 -20.14
CA GLN A 19 5.72 13.51 -19.41
C GLN A 19 6.85 12.46 -19.59
N GLY A 20 6.50 11.16 -19.65
CA GLY A 20 7.47 10.10 -19.90
C GLY A 20 8.10 10.16 -21.28
N GLU A 21 7.30 10.40 -22.32
CA GLU A 21 7.81 10.57 -23.70
C GLU A 21 8.70 11.79 -23.84
N LEU A 22 8.36 12.91 -23.17
CA LEU A 22 9.20 14.10 -23.11
C LEU A 22 10.53 13.82 -22.41
N ALA A 23 10.50 13.10 -21.27
CA ALA A 23 11.73 12.73 -20.55
C ALA A 23 12.62 11.83 -21.39
N GLU A 24 12.05 10.81 -22.03
CA GLU A 24 12.75 9.90 -22.93
C GLU A 24 13.39 10.64 -24.12
N ALA A 25 12.67 11.60 -24.69
CA ALA A 25 13.19 12.40 -25.80
C ALA A 25 14.33 13.36 -25.38
N ILE A 26 14.34 13.84 -24.13
CA ILE A 26 15.34 14.79 -23.62
C ILE A 26 16.58 14.06 -23.06
N TYR A 27 16.38 12.95 -22.33
CA TYR A 27 17.42 12.30 -21.56
C TYR A 27 17.73 10.86 -21.99
N GLY A 28 16.96 10.30 -22.92
CA GLY A 28 17.11 8.93 -23.39
C GLY A 28 16.38 7.86 -22.55
N ASP A 29 15.75 8.26 -21.44
CA ASP A 29 14.99 7.35 -20.60
C ASP A 29 13.84 8.07 -19.85
N LYS A 30 12.91 7.28 -19.28
CA LYS A 30 11.75 7.78 -18.53
C LYS A 30 12.04 8.05 -17.05
N PHE A 31 13.19 7.63 -16.51
CA PHE A 31 13.54 7.86 -15.10
C PHE A 31 13.71 9.34 -14.76
N HIS A 32 14.00 10.17 -15.77
CA HIS A 32 14.17 11.61 -15.64
C HIS A 32 12.85 12.41 -15.66
N MET A 33 11.68 11.77 -15.61
CA MET A 33 10.38 12.47 -15.53
C MET A 33 10.33 13.57 -14.44
N PRO A 34 10.83 13.33 -13.20
CA PRO A 34 10.81 14.38 -12.19
C PRO A 34 11.58 15.64 -12.57
N ASN A 35 12.66 15.49 -13.35
CA ASN A 35 13.53 16.60 -13.72
C ASN A 35 12.87 17.61 -14.67
N ILE A 36 11.89 17.17 -15.48
CA ILE A 36 11.17 18.05 -16.41
C ILE A 36 9.86 18.58 -15.82
N TYR A 37 9.41 18.05 -14.69
CA TYR A 37 8.11 18.38 -14.11
C TYR A 37 7.94 19.87 -13.82
N SER A 38 8.94 20.49 -13.20
CA SER A 38 8.92 21.91 -12.85
C SER A 38 8.83 22.81 -14.09
N ALA A 39 9.64 22.50 -15.13
CA ALA A 39 9.61 23.24 -16.39
C ALA A 39 8.27 23.08 -17.11
N LEU A 40 7.73 21.87 -17.12
CA LEU A 40 6.45 21.54 -17.75
C LEU A 40 5.28 22.25 -17.05
N MET A 41 5.24 22.21 -15.70
CA MET A 41 4.20 22.93 -14.93
C MET A 41 4.30 24.46 -15.11
N SER A 42 5.51 25.00 -15.20
CA SER A 42 5.68 26.41 -15.51
C SER A 42 5.12 26.80 -16.89
N LEU A 43 5.27 25.94 -17.90
CA LEU A 43 4.69 26.15 -19.23
C LEU A 43 3.16 26.03 -19.22
N VAL A 44 2.60 25.11 -18.40
CA VAL A 44 1.15 25.00 -18.19
C VAL A 44 0.60 26.26 -17.51
N ASN A 45 1.26 26.72 -16.44
CA ASN A 45 0.84 27.90 -15.68
C ASN A 45 0.92 29.22 -16.52
N SER A 46 1.83 29.25 -17.47
CA SER A 46 1.94 30.40 -18.43
C SER A 46 1.02 30.28 -19.64
N ASN A 47 0.16 29.27 -19.69
CA ASN A 47 -0.70 28.94 -20.83
C ASN A 47 0.06 28.70 -22.15
N ALA A 48 1.34 28.38 -22.10
CA ALA A 48 2.11 28.01 -23.30
C ALA A 48 1.86 26.56 -23.72
N VAL A 49 1.51 25.73 -22.75
CA VAL A 49 1.19 24.29 -22.90
C VAL A 49 -0.13 23.97 -22.22
N THR A 50 -0.96 23.19 -22.88
CA THR A 50 -2.21 22.67 -22.33
C THR A 50 -1.96 21.25 -21.80
N ARG A 51 -2.49 20.95 -20.61
CA ARG A 51 -2.48 19.62 -20.00
C ARG A 51 -3.87 19.01 -20.10
N ALA A 52 -4.00 17.86 -20.73
CA ALA A 52 -5.22 17.06 -20.67
C ALA A 52 -5.20 16.12 -19.45
N GLU A 53 -6.35 16.02 -18.80
CA GLU A 53 -6.57 15.04 -17.73
C GLU A 53 -6.74 13.62 -18.31
N ALA A 54 -5.60 13.00 -18.63
CA ALA A 54 -5.52 11.61 -19.06
C ALA A 54 -4.54 10.86 -18.12
N HIS A 55 -4.54 9.54 -18.12
CA HIS A 55 -3.55 8.73 -17.42
C HIS A 55 -2.78 7.86 -18.43
N PRO A 56 -1.49 8.16 -18.68
CA PRO A 56 -0.71 9.31 -18.21
C PRO A 56 -1.19 10.64 -18.82
N ALA A 57 -1.01 11.75 -18.07
CA ALA A 57 -1.38 13.09 -18.55
C ALA A 57 -0.66 13.42 -19.85
N LYS A 58 -1.38 14.02 -20.80
CA LYS A 58 -0.87 14.45 -22.10
C LYS A 58 -0.73 15.96 -22.15
N TYR A 59 0.28 16.43 -22.85
CA TYR A 59 0.63 17.83 -22.99
C TYR A 59 0.71 18.19 -24.48
N SER A 60 0.18 19.37 -24.86
CA SER A 60 0.29 19.93 -26.21
C SER A 60 0.51 21.42 -26.11
N LEU A 61 0.94 22.05 -27.21
CA LEU A 61 0.95 23.52 -27.28
C LEU A 61 -0.46 24.09 -27.14
N SER A 62 -0.59 25.23 -26.46
CA SER A 62 -1.88 25.88 -26.31
C SER A 62 -2.47 26.27 -27.69
N GLY A 63 -3.76 26.00 -27.86
CA GLY A 63 -4.45 26.18 -29.15
C GLY A 63 -4.35 25.00 -30.13
N VAL A 64 -3.51 24.00 -29.85
CA VAL A 64 -3.53 22.73 -30.57
C VAL A 64 -4.52 21.79 -29.88
N PRO A 65 -5.59 21.33 -30.56
CA PRO A 65 -6.50 20.38 -29.96
C PRO A 65 -5.71 19.13 -29.59
N ILE A 66 -5.72 18.81 -28.30
CA ILE A 66 -5.29 17.45 -27.88
C ILE A 66 -6.35 16.54 -28.47
N PRO A 67 -6.00 15.59 -29.38
CA PRO A 67 -6.97 14.64 -29.85
C PRO A 67 -7.59 14.02 -28.60
N VAL A 68 -8.86 14.29 -28.36
CA VAL A 68 -9.68 13.49 -27.48
C VAL A 68 -9.79 12.18 -28.26
N VAL A 69 -8.74 11.34 -28.15
CA VAL A 69 -8.98 9.94 -28.16
C VAL A 69 -10.00 9.83 -27.03
N SER A 70 -11.28 9.63 -27.40
CA SER A 70 -12.20 9.05 -26.46
C SER A 70 -11.44 7.80 -26.00
N ASP A 71 -10.65 7.98 -24.92
CA ASP A 71 -10.42 6.92 -24.02
C ASP A 71 -11.87 6.51 -23.69
N LYS A 72 -12.45 5.62 -24.51
CA LYS A 72 -13.06 4.49 -23.90
C LYS A 72 -11.95 4.11 -22.93
N ARG A 73 -12.06 4.65 -21.71
CA ARG A 73 -11.51 4.00 -20.58
C ARG A 73 -12.15 2.60 -20.66
N ASN A 74 -11.54 1.80 -21.53
CA ASN A 74 -11.15 0.51 -21.08
C ASN A 74 -10.32 0.91 -19.87
N GLY A 75 -11.05 1.33 -18.81
CA GLY A 75 -10.55 1.02 -17.52
C GLY A 75 -10.04 -0.36 -17.79
N ARG A 76 -8.73 -0.55 -17.80
CA ARG A 76 -8.20 -1.84 -17.45
C ARG A 76 -8.84 -2.05 -16.10
N GLY A 77 -10.12 -2.44 -16.15
CA GLY A 77 -10.80 -3.04 -15.03
C GLY A 77 -9.79 -4.08 -14.68
N LYS A 78 -9.15 -3.96 -13.50
CA LYS A 78 -8.29 -5.05 -13.07
C LYS A 78 -9.10 -6.27 -13.44
N ASN A 79 -8.57 -7.15 -14.33
CA ASN A 79 -9.24 -8.39 -14.65
C ASN A 79 -9.21 -9.20 -13.35
N TYR A 80 -10.21 -8.93 -12.53
CA TYR A 80 -10.36 -9.63 -11.28
C TYR A 80 -10.71 -11.08 -11.62
N ARG A 81 -10.04 -11.99 -10.95
CA ARG A 81 -10.38 -13.41 -11.02
C ARG A 81 -11.87 -13.60 -10.65
N ASP A 82 -12.55 -14.56 -11.28
CA ASP A 82 -13.87 -15.02 -10.83
C ASP A 82 -13.73 -15.70 -9.46
N ILE A 83 -14.49 -15.22 -8.48
CA ILE A 83 -14.50 -15.72 -7.10
C ILE A 83 -15.77 -16.51 -6.77
N SER A 84 -16.68 -16.73 -7.74
CA SER A 84 -17.96 -17.39 -7.51
C SER A 84 -17.83 -18.82 -6.96
N GLY A 85 -16.71 -19.47 -7.22
CA GLY A 85 -16.39 -20.80 -6.70
C GLY A 85 -15.60 -20.81 -5.38
N ASP A 86 -15.27 -19.64 -4.82
CA ASP A 86 -14.52 -19.60 -3.58
C ASP A 86 -15.43 -19.83 -2.37
N VAL A 87 -15.08 -20.81 -1.56
CA VAL A 87 -15.74 -21.07 -0.28
C VAL A 87 -14.81 -20.64 0.84
N ILE A 88 -15.30 -19.77 1.73
CA ILE A 88 -14.56 -19.32 2.92
C ILE A 88 -15.06 -20.14 4.10
N ASN A 89 -14.22 -21.06 4.58
CA ASN A 89 -14.45 -21.88 5.76
C ASN A 89 -13.10 -22.16 6.46
N ASN A 90 -13.12 -22.83 7.60
CA ASN A 90 -11.90 -23.15 8.36
C ASN A 90 -10.87 -23.92 7.49
N GLU A 91 -11.31 -24.90 6.74
CA GLU A 91 -10.44 -25.76 5.92
C GLU A 91 -9.76 -24.94 4.79
N SER A 92 -10.54 -24.14 4.06
CA SER A 92 -10.00 -23.35 2.93
C SER A 92 -9.02 -22.26 3.36
N ILE A 93 -9.24 -21.62 4.52
CA ILE A 93 -8.29 -20.61 5.02
C ILE A 93 -7.05 -21.24 5.65
N ASP A 94 -7.17 -22.43 6.27
CA ASP A 94 -6.04 -23.19 6.78
C ASP A 94 -5.15 -23.67 5.63
N GLU A 95 -5.75 -24.22 4.59
CA GLU A 95 -5.02 -24.68 3.40
C GLU A 95 -4.34 -23.53 2.67
N ALA A 96 -5.04 -22.42 2.45
CA ALA A 96 -4.43 -21.24 1.82
C ALA A 96 -3.25 -20.70 2.65
N SER A 97 -3.39 -20.66 3.98
CA SER A 97 -2.30 -20.23 4.86
C SER A 97 -1.10 -21.16 4.79
N ARG A 98 -1.32 -22.47 4.79
CA ARG A 98 -0.26 -23.47 4.63
C ARG A 98 0.49 -23.27 3.32
N LEU A 99 -0.25 -23.13 2.21
CA LEU A 99 0.36 -22.92 0.88
C LEU A 99 1.15 -21.62 0.79
N VAL A 100 0.70 -20.53 1.41
CA VAL A 100 1.44 -19.26 1.48
C VAL A 100 2.73 -19.44 2.29
N GLU A 101 2.66 -20.12 3.44
CA GLU A 101 3.81 -20.32 4.32
C GLU A 101 4.85 -21.31 3.74
N GLU A 102 4.44 -22.18 2.82
CA GLU A 102 5.33 -23.10 2.12
C GLU A 102 5.98 -22.50 0.86
N THR A 103 5.65 -21.26 0.47
CA THR A 103 6.31 -20.63 -0.69
C THR A 103 7.75 -20.27 -0.38
N ASP A 104 8.64 -20.52 -1.35
CA ASP A 104 10.10 -20.31 -1.21
C ASP A 104 10.49 -18.88 -0.83
N ASN A 105 9.70 -17.90 -1.26
CA ASN A 105 10.01 -16.49 -1.03
C ASN A 105 9.39 -15.93 0.26
N TYR A 106 8.24 -16.48 0.71
CA TYR A 106 7.51 -15.91 1.84
C TYR A 106 7.79 -16.64 3.16
N GLY A 107 7.81 -17.98 3.13
CA GLY A 107 7.98 -18.79 4.34
C GLY A 107 9.27 -18.48 5.10
N PRO A 108 10.46 -18.57 4.46
CA PRO A 108 11.74 -18.27 5.10
C PRO A 108 11.85 -16.83 5.63
N GLU A 109 11.30 -15.84 4.88
CA GLU A 109 11.31 -14.45 5.31
C GLU A 109 10.37 -14.22 6.52
N ASN A 110 9.19 -14.85 6.53
CA ASN A 110 8.26 -14.81 7.67
C ASN A 110 8.87 -15.44 8.92
N GLU A 111 9.62 -16.54 8.76
CA GLU A 111 10.38 -17.15 9.85
C GLU A 111 11.48 -16.22 10.39
N LEU A 112 12.19 -15.53 9.49
CA LEU A 112 13.21 -14.55 9.87
C LEU A 112 12.60 -13.41 10.71
N ILE A 113 11.43 -12.86 10.32
CA ILE A 113 10.70 -11.87 11.12
C ILE A 113 10.41 -12.47 12.50
N THR A 114 9.87 -13.68 12.57
CA THR A 114 9.54 -14.34 13.83
C THR A 114 10.75 -14.48 14.75
N ARG A 115 11.88 -14.91 14.22
CA ARG A 115 13.15 -15.04 14.99
C ARG A 115 13.67 -13.68 15.46
N CYS A 116 13.58 -12.66 14.61
CA CYS A 116 13.97 -11.31 14.96
C CYS A 116 13.13 -10.76 16.11
N LEU A 117 11.80 -10.87 16.01
CA LEU A 117 10.89 -10.38 17.04
C LEU A 117 11.09 -11.11 18.38
N LYS A 118 11.25 -12.43 18.35
CA LYS A 118 11.52 -13.22 19.58
C LYS A 118 12.85 -12.87 20.24
N LYS A 119 13.87 -12.54 19.44
CA LYS A 119 15.19 -12.15 19.96
C LYS A 119 15.19 -10.72 20.52
N PHE A 120 14.40 -9.83 19.94
CA PHE A 120 14.30 -8.43 20.30
C PHE A 120 12.82 -8.05 20.49
N PRO A 121 12.20 -8.46 21.63
CA PRO A 121 10.75 -8.37 21.76
C PRO A 121 10.22 -6.95 21.95
N ASP A 122 10.99 -6.03 22.55
CA ASP A 122 10.54 -4.67 22.82
C ASP A 122 10.83 -3.68 21.67
N ASN A 123 10.14 -2.55 21.71
CA ASN A 123 10.23 -1.47 20.73
C ASN A 123 10.84 -0.19 21.36
N LYS A 124 11.91 -0.33 22.16
CA LYS A 124 12.55 0.78 22.90
C LYS A 124 13.78 1.34 22.21
N ASP A 125 14.46 0.53 21.41
CA ASP A 125 15.70 0.89 20.72
C ASP A 125 15.39 1.21 19.24
N PRO A 126 15.68 2.46 18.77
CA PRO A 126 15.41 2.84 17.38
C PRO A 126 16.14 1.97 16.35
N ASP A 127 17.37 1.51 16.63
CA ASP A 127 18.14 0.68 15.71
C ASP A 127 17.50 -0.71 15.57
N ILE A 128 17.01 -1.27 16.67
CA ILE A 128 16.26 -2.54 16.67
C ILE A 128 14.93 -2.36 15.94
N VAL A 129 14.22 -1.25 16.17
CA VAL A 129 12.97 -0.93 15.46
C VAL A 129 13.23 -0.78 13.97
N ALA A 130 14.33 -0.14 13.55
CA ALA A 130 14.73 -0.02 12.14
C ALA A 130 14.90 -1.39 11.48
N MET A 131 15.54 -2.33 12.16
CA MET A 131 15.70 -3.70 11.68
C MET A 131 14.35 -4.41 11.51
N LYS A 132 13.45 -4.30 12.50
CA LYS A 132 12.10 -4.87 12.43
C LYS A 132 11.29 -4.27 11.27
N ILE A 133 11.31 -2.94 11.12
CA ILE A 133 10.66 -2.24 9.99
C ILE A 133 11.19 -2.78 8.67
N GLY A 134 12.52 -2.86 8.50
CA GLY A 134 13.15 -3.32 7.27
C GLY A 134 12.74 -4.75 6.91
N LEU A 135 12.73 -5.66 7.87
CA LEU A 135 12.30 -7.05 7.64
C LEU A 135 10.81 -7.12 7.23
N ILE A 136 9.94 -6.38 7.91
CA ILE A 136 8.50 -6.35 7.59
C ILE A 136 8.26 -5.70 6.22
N ASP A 137 8.98 -4.62 5.87
CA ASP A 137 8.86 -3.95 4.58
C ASP A 137 9.25 -4.85 3.41
N ILE A 138 10.41 -5.50 3.50
CA ILE A 138 10.92 -6.40 2.45
C ILE A 138 9.96 -7.57 2.24
N THR A 139 9.59 -8.28 3.30
CA THR A 139 8.74 -9.47 3.22
C THR A 139 7.34 -9.16 2.69
N ASN A 140 6.78 -8.00 3.04
CA ASN A 140 5.40 -7.66 2.71
C ASN A 140 5.25 -6.60 1.63
N SER A 141 6.33 -6.19 0.98
CA SER A 141 6.34 -5.19 -0.09
C SER A 141 5.53 -3.93 0.27
N THR A 142 5.77 -3.38 1.47
CA THR A 142 5.07 -2.16 1.91
C THR A 142 5.61 -0.91 1.22
N HIS A 143 6.75 -1.05 0.52
CA HIS A 143 7.37 -0.05 -0.33
C HIS A 143 7.73 1.26 0.40
N LEU A 144 8.13 1.19 1.67
CA LEU A 144 8.54 2.36 2.45
C LEU A 144 9.66 3.16 1.76
N SER A 145 10.54 2.46 1.02
CA SER A 145 11.61 3.08 0.25
C SER A 145 11.11 4.08 -0.81
N GLN A 146 9.89 3.93 -1.32
CA GLN A 146 9.28 4.86 -2.29
C GLN A 146 8.81 6.15 -1.62
N HIS A 147 8.71 6.17 -0.32
CA HIS A 147 8.18 7.29 0.48
C HIS A 147 9.25 8.07 1.24
N LYS A 148 10.55 7.85 0.94
CA LYS A 148 11.69 8.49 1.65
C LYS A 148 11.66 10.02 1.66
N SER A 149 11.02 10.64 0.65
CA SER A 149 10.82 12.09 0.61
C SER A 149 9.76 12.61 1.59
N LEU A 150 8.90 11.72 2.08
CA LEU A 150 7.81 12.06 3.02
C LEU A 150 8.14 11.64 4.45
N ILE A 151 8.87 10.54 4.63
CA ILE A 151 9.31 10.05 5.93
C ILE A 151 10.63 9.28 5.79
N SER A 152 11.60 9.57 6.64
CA SER A 152 12.82 8.78 6.73
C SER A 152 12.62 7.54 7.61
N MET A 153 13.51 6.55 7.48
CA MET A 153 13.52 5.39 8.36
C MET A 153 13.75 5.81 9.82
N ASP A 154 14.71 6.69 10.04
CA ASP A 154 15.04 7.23 11.35
C ASP A 154 13.84 7.93 12.02
N GLU A 155 13.14 8.81 11.26
CA GLU A 155 11.95 9.48 11.74
C GLU A 155 10.84 8.47 12.12
N LEU A 156 10.62 7.43 11.31
CA LEU A 156 9.62 6.39 11.60
C LEU A 156 10.00 5.58 12.85
N CYS A 157 11.29 5.24 13.02
CA CYS A 157 11.76 4.54 14.21
C CYS A 157 11.51 5.36 15.47
N HIS A 158 11.85 6.64 15.46
CA HIS A 158 11.63 7.54 16.61
C HIS A 158 10.13 7.71 16.93
N ILE A 159 9.27 7.78 15.92
CA ILE A 159 7.81 7.80 16.11
C ILE A 159 7.35 6.53 16.83
N ILE A 160 7.75 5.35 16.36
CA ILE A 160 7.35 4.07 16.98
C ILE A 160 7.85 3.97 18.42
N VAL A 161 9.12 4.28 18.66
CA VAL A 161 9.72 4.25 20.01
C VAL A 161 9.04 5.25 20.98
N SER A 162 8.54 6.38 20.45
CA SER A 162 7.88 7.41 21.26
C SER A 162 6.44 7.09 21.65
N ILE A 163 5.82 6.05 21.07
CA ILE A 163 4.46 5.64 21.44
C ILE A 163 4.47 5.07 22.86
N PRO A 164 3.76 5.69 23.81
CA PRO A 164 3.75 5.21 25.20
C PRO A 164 3.25 3.77 25.30
N ASP A 165 3.96 2.95 26.06
CA ASP A 165 3.60 1.57 26.38
C ASP A 165 3.27 0.72 25.14
N ILE A 166 3.92 0.99 24.00
CA ILE A 166 3.60 0.36 22.71
C ILE A 166 3.52 -1.17 22.81
N ASP A 167 4.46 -1.80 23.50
CA ASP A 167 4.52 -3.26 23.60
C ASP A 167 3.34 -3.83 24.38
N VAL A 168 2.98 -3.20 25.51
CA VAL A 168 1.82 -3.58 26.33
C VAL A 168 0.52 -3.36 25.54
N ARG A 169 0.41 -2.26 24.83
CA ARG A 169 -0.76 -1.91 24.01
C ARG A 169 -0.92 -2.87 22.83
N ILE A 170 0.17 -3.24 22.15
CA ILE A 170 0.12 -4.26 21.09
C ILE A 170 -0.29 -5.62 21.66
N ALA A 171 0.25 -6.01 22.84
CA ALA A 171 -0.15 -7.24 23.52
C ALA A 171 -1.64 -7.28 23.87
N ALA A 172 -2.20 -6.12 24.22
CA ALA A 172 -3.62 -5.96 24.57
C ALA A 172 -4.56 -5.79 23.36
N GLY A 173 -4.05 -5.79 22.12
CA GLY A 173 -4.86 -5.62 20.91
C GLY A 173 -5.38 -4.18 20.72
N ASP A 174 -4.70 -3.17 21.28
CA ASP A 174 -5.12 -1.77 21.17
C ASP A 174 -5.04 -1.27 19.72
N SER A 175 -6.20 -1.14 19.11
CA SER A 175 -6.35 -0.68 17.72
C SER A 175 -5.78 0.72 17.47
N GLU A 176 -5.66 1.58 18.50
CA GLU A 176 -5.16 2.95 18.31
C GLU A 176 -3.66 2.97 18.02
N VAL A 177 -2.89 1.98 18.45
CA VAL A 177 -1.46 1.86 18.07
C VAL A 177 -1.28 1.82 16.56
N VAL A 178 -2.17 1.12 15.84
CA VAL A 178 -2.14 1.11 14.36
C VAL A 178 -2.38 2.50 13.81
N ASN A 179 -3.33 3.25 14.37
CA ASN A 179 -3.63 4.61 13.92
C ASN A 179 -2.47 5.57 14.20
N GLU A 180 -1.81 5.46 15.35
CA GLU A 180 -0.67 6.29 15.73
C GLU A 180 0.52 6.07 14.79
N ILE A 181 0.89 4.81 14.53
CA ILE A 181 1.94 4.48 13.55
C ILE A 181 1.53 4.93 12.14
N ALA A 182 0.27 4.75 11.75
CA ALA A 182 -0.23 5.09 10.42
C ALA A 182 -0.26 6.60 10.16
N ARG A 183 -0.60 7.42 11.16
CA ARG A 183 -0.55 8.90 11.09
C ARG A 183 0.88 9.39 10.94
N SER A 184 1.81 8.68 11.57
CA SER A 184 3.24 8.97 11.47
C SER A 184 3.52 10.47 11.69
N ASN A 185 4.21 11.13 10.76
CA ASN A 185 4.50 12.57 10.80
C ASN A 185 3.39 13.45 10.17
N GLY A 186 2.24 12.89 9.83
CA GLY A 186 1.11 13.59 9.21
C GLY A 186 1.25 13.85 7.71
N ARG A 187 2.42 13.58 7.11
CA ARG A 187 2.68 13.78 5.67
C ARG A 187 2.36 12.56 4.82
N ILE A 188 2.22 11.41 5.43
CA ILE A 188 1.97 10.11 4.78
C ILE A 188 0.99 9.29 5.60
N ASN A 189 0.25 8.42 4.93
CA ASN A 189 -0.62 7.44 5.56
C ASN A 189 0.01 6.04 5.44
N LEU A 190 0.56 5.54 6.54
CA LEU A 190 1.22 4.24 6.61
C LEU A 190 0.31 3.11 7.11
N PHE A 191 -0.98 3.18 6.86
CA PHE A 191 -1.97 2.25 7.41
C PHE A 191 -1.67 0.78 7.09
N SER A 192 -1.24 0.48 5.87
CA SER A 192 -0.88 -0.88 5.47
C SER A 192 0.34 -1.39 6.24
N PHE A 193 1.38 -0.58 6.37
CA PHE A 193 2.56 -0.93 7.17
C PHE A 193 2.20 -1.10 8.64
N ALA A 194 1.49 -0.14 9.23
CA ALA A 194 1.13 -0.13 10.64
C ALA A 194 0.31 -1.38 11.04
N SER A 195 -0.68 -1.76 10.22
CA SER A 195 -1.47 -2.95 10.48
C SER A 195 -0.63 -4.24 10.44
N LYS A 196 0.33 -4.33 9.52
CA LYS A 196 1.28 -5.44 9.45
C LYS A 196 2.21 -5.46 10.66
N TYR A 197 2.77 -4.31 11.02
CA TYR A 197 3.66 -4.17 12.18
C TYR A 197 3.00 -4.68 13.46
N CYS A 198 1.82 -4.19 13.78
CA CYS A 198 1.07 -4.64 14.96
C CYS A 198 0.67 -6.12 14.88
N CYS A 199 0.21 -6.59 13.72
CA CYS A 199 -0.17 -7.99 13.51
C CYS A 199 1.01 -8.94 13.75
N TYR A 200 2.19 -8.65 13.20
CA TYR A 200 3.37 -9.49 13.40
C TYR A 200 3.82 -9.54 14.85
N HIS A 201 3.86 -8.39 15.54
CA HIS A 201 4.25 -8.33 16.96
C HIS A 201 3.25 -9.08 17.84
N ASN A 202 1.95 -8.80 17.70
CA ASN A 202 0.89 -9.41 18.48
C ASN A 202 0.88 -10.95 18.33
N ARG A 203 0.97 -11.44 17.09
CA ARG A 203 0.98 -12.87 16.82
C ARG A 203 2.26 -13.57 17.29
N ASN A 204 3.42 -13.04 16.91
CA ASN A 204 4.68 -13.78 17.09
C ASN A 204 5.24 -13.69 18.52
N LEU A 205 4.91 -12.64 19.26
CA LEU A 205 5.37 -12.45 20.63
C LEU A 205 4.35 -12.95 21.66
N TYR A 206 3.07 -12.72 21.39
CA TYR A 206 2.01 -12.96 22.39
C TYR A 206 1.06 -14.10 22.00
N GLY A 207 1.17 -14.64 20.78
CA GLY A 207 0.31 -15.72 20.31
C GLY A 207 -1.16 -15.30 20.10
N MET A 208 -1.40 -13.98 19.98
CA MET A 208 -2.74 -13.41 19.86
C MET A 208 -3.10 -13.16 18.40
N ASP A 209 -4.38 -12.91 18.11
CA ASP A 209 -4.92 -12.65 16.76
C ASP A 209 -5.81 -11.40 16.76
N ASP A 210 -5.33 -10.32 17.42
CA ASP A 210 -6.15 -9.13 17.63
C ASP A 210 -6.18 -8.22 16.42
N TYR A 211 -5.18 -8.27 15.55
CA TYR A 211 -5.01 -7.33 14.43
C TYR A 211 -5.26 -7.98 13.07
N SER A 212 -6.05 -7.29 12.23
CA SER A 212 -6.26 -7.63 10.82
C SER A 212 -5.36 -6.78 9.93
N ILE A 213 -4.70 -7.40 8.96
CA ILE A 213 -3.92 -6.65 7.96
C ILE A 213 -4.87 -5.96 6.98
N LEU A 214 -4.55 -4.72 6.61
CA LEU A 214 -5.18 -4.02 5.52
C LEU A 214 -4.14 -3.58 4.49
N ASP A 215 -4.18 -4.16 3.33
CA ASP A 215 -3.38 -3.77 2.19
C ASP A 215 -4.24 -3.53 0.93
N THR A 216 -3.57 -3.33 -0.21
CA THR A 216 -4.25 -3.08 -1.48
C THR A 216 -5.05 -4.29 -1.94
N VAL A 217 -4.58 -5.52 -1.67
CA VAL A 217 -5.27 -6.74 -2.08
C VAL A 217 -6.58 -6.86 -1.31
N LEU A 218 -6.54 -6.77 0.03
CA LEU A 218 -7.75 -6.83 0.84
C LEU A 218 -8.73 -5.70 0.48
N LYS A 219 -8.24 -4.47 0.30
CA LYS A 219 -9.09 -3.35 -0.10
C LYS A 219 -9.82 -3.57 -1.43
N ASP A 220 -9.16 -4.22 -2.37
CA ASP A 220 -9.73 -4.48 -3.70
C ASP A 220 -10.68 -5.70 -3.71
N TYR A 221 -10.41 -6.72 -2.90
CA TYR A 221 -11.15 -7.97 -2.98
C TYR A 221 -12.21 -8.17 -1.90
N LEU A 222 -12.08 -7.59 -0.69
CA LEU A 222 -13.13 -7.69 0.34
C LEU A 222 -14.53 -7.35 -0.17
N PRO A 223 -14.75 -6.27 -0.97
CA PRO A 223 -16.06 -5.95 -1.51
C PRO A 223 -16.61 -6.95 -2.52
N ARG A 224 -15.80 -7.89 -2.97
CA ARG A 224 -16.21 -8.96 -3.88
C ARG A 224 -16.67 -10.22 -3.15
N TYR A 225 -16.10 -10.44 -1.96
CA TYR A 225 -16.53 -11.52 -1.07
C TYR A 225 -17.72 -11.13 -0.22
N PHE A 226 -17.85 -9.85 0.14
CA PHE A 226 -18.87 -9.34 1.04
C PHE A 226 -19.61 -8.16 0.41
N SER A 227 -20.92 -8.33 0.19
CA SER A 227 -21.76 -7.30 -0.46
C SER A 227 -22.09 -6.11 0.43
N ASP A 228 -21.87 -6.22 1.75
CA ASP A 228 -22.16 -5.18 2.75
C ASP A 228 -21.01 -4.21 2.98
N ILE A 229 -19.94 -4.29 2.18
CA ILE A 229 -18.82 -3.35 2.22
C ILE A 229 -18.44 -2.87 0.82
N THR A 230 -17.94 -1.66 0.72
CA THR A 230 -17.40 -1.11 -0.54
C THR A 230 -15.94 -0.70 -0.38
N LYS A 231 -15.19 -0.69 -1.49
CA LYS A 231 -13.82 -0.16 -1.52
C LYS A 231 -13.76 1.28 -0.99
N GLY A 232 -14.76 2.12 -1.32
CA GLY A 232 -14.85 3.49 -0.83
C GLY A 232 -15.05 3.58 0.69
N GLN A 233 -15.73 2.63 1.30
CA GLN A 233 -15.86 2.53 2.74
C GLN A 233 -14.52 2.20 3.42
N ILE A 234 -13.81 1.20 2.92
CA ILE A 234 -12.48 0.81 3.43
C ILE A 234 -11.51 1.99 3.29
N GLN A 235 -11.53 2.67 2.13
CA GLN A 235 -10.70 3.84 1.91
C GLN A 235 -11.03 4.99 2.88
N ARG A 236 -12.30 5.21 3.23
CA ARG A 236 -12.67 6.20 4.24
C ARG A 236 -12.11 5.85 5.61
N TRP A 237 -12.19 4.59 6.04
CA TRP A 237 -11.60 4.15 7.31
C TRP A 237 -10.09 4.37 7.33
N GLN A 238 -9.41 4.00 6.24
CA GLN A 238 -7.97 4.23 6.07
C GLN A 238 -7.60 5.72 6.15
N ASN A 239 -8.33 6.58 5.43
CA ASN A 239 -8.05 8.02 5.38
C ASN A 239 -8.36 8.74 6.71
N ARG A 240 -9.28 8.22 7.51
CA ARG A 240 -9.68 8.77 8.80
C ARG A 240 -8.96 8.15 9.99
N PHE A 241 -8.07 7.20 9.74
CA PHE A 241 -7.40 6.43 10.79
C PHE A 241 -8.40 5.75 11.73
N GLU A 242 -9.39 5.07 11.17
CA GLU A 242 -10.44 4.36 11.89
C GLU A 242 -10.18 2.85 11.86
N TYR A 243 -8.96 2.41 12.27
CA TYR A 243 -8.54 1.01 12.19
C TYR A 243 -9.48 0.08 12.94
N LYS A 244 -9.97 0.49 14.10
CA LYS A 244 -10.91 -0.31 14.88
C LYS A 244 -12.14 -0.73 14.06
N LYS A 245 -12.70 0.17 13.25
CA LYS A 245 -13.89 -0.14 12.42
C LYS A 245 -13.57 -1.22 11.38
N TYR A 246 -12.39 -1.16 10.79
CA TYR A 246 -11.93 -2.19 9.86
C TYR A 246 -11.73 -3.53 10.56
N ASN A 247 -11.01 -3.53 11.67
CA ASN A 247 -10.69 -4.73 12.44
C ASN A 247 -11.94 -5.42 13.01
N ASP A 248 -12.88 -4.63 13.55
CA ASP A 248 -14.19 -5.12 14.02
C ASP A 248 -15.02 -5.70 12.85
N TYR A 249 -14.97 -5.08 11.67
CA TYR A 249 -15.63 -5.60 10.49
C TYR A 249 -15.10 -6.99 10.10
N ILE A 250 -13.77 -7.17 10.04
CA ILE A 250 -13.17 -8.48 9.75
C ILE A 250 -13.55 -9.49 10.81
N THR A 251 -13.45 -9.13 12.09
CA THR A 251 -13.81 -10.03 13.20
C THR A 251 -15.25 -10.50 13.06
N ARG A 252 -16.19 -9.59 12.86
CA ARG A 252 -17.61 -9.90 12.67
C ARG A 252 -17.83 -10.81 11.46
N LYS A 253 -17.15 -10.58 10.33
CA LYS A 253 -17.29 -11.45 9.15
C LYS A 253 -16.78 -12.86 9.38
N LEU A 254 -15.67 -13.01 10.09
CA LEU A 254 -15.15 -14.33 10.47
C LEU A 254 -16.11 -15.05 11.43
N ASP A 255 -16.75 -14.33 12.36
CA ASP A 255 -17.77 -14.88 13.26
C ASP A 255 -19.02 -15.31 12.48
N GLU A 256 -19.53 -14.47 11.56
CA GLU A 256 -20.68 -14.78 10.69
C GLU A 256 -20.44 -16.04 9.82
N LEU A 257 -19.19 -16.27 9.41
CA LEU A 257 -18.79 -17.44 8.63
C LEU A 257 -18.46 -18.67 9.50
N GLY A 258 -18.54 -18.56 10.81
CA GLY A 258 -18.18 -19.65 11.74
C GLY A 258 -16.71 -20.02 11.71
N ILE A 259 -15.82 -19.08 11.40
CA ILE A 259 -14.38 -19.32 11.37
C ILE A 259 -13.83 -19.28 12.79
N THR A 260 -13.30 -20.42 13.25
CA THR A 260 -12.82 -20.62 14.63
C THR A 260 -11.37 -21.10 14.71
N THR A 261 -10.71 -21.33 13.57
CA THR A 261 -9.31 -21.78 13.53
C THR A 261 -8.37 -20.78 14.22
N PRO A 262 -7.30 -21.22 14.89
CA PRO A 262 -6.32 -20.31 15.48
C PRO A 262 -5.69 -19.38 14.44
N ASN A 263 -5.40 -18.13 14.82
CA ASN A 263 -4.87 -17.09 13.92
C ASN A 263 -5.76 -16.81 12.69
N ARG A 264 -7.08 -16.87 12.88
CA ARG A 264 -8.08 -16.79 11.79
C ARG A 264 -7.98 -15.51 10.96
N LYS A 265 -7.64 -14.36 11.57
CA LYS A 265 -7.47 -13.09 10.84
C LYS A 265 -6.29 -13.15 9.88
N ARG A 266 -5.15 -13.70 10.35
CA ARG A 266 -3.98 -13.87 9.49
C ARG A 266 -4.21 -14.90 8.38
N LYS A 267 -4.85 -16.02 8.70
CA LYS A 267 -5.17 -17.05 7.71
C LYS A 267 -6.17 -16.56 6.68
N PHE A 268 -7.12 -15.74 7.08
CA PHE A 268 -8.04 -15.07 6.16
C PHE A 268 -7.32 -14.09 5.23
N ASP A 269 -6.37 -13.30 5.74
CA ASP A 269 -5.50 -12.46 4.92
C ASP A 269 -4.74 -13.32 3.88
N HIS A 270 -4.12 -14.42 4.31
CA HIS A 270 -3.46 -15.36 3.42
C HIS A 270 -4.40 -15.94 2.37
N PHE A 271 -5.64 -16.30 2.74
CA PHE A 271 -6.65 -16.80 1.80
C PHE A 271 -6.97 -15.77 0.72
N ILE A 272 -7.28 -14.53 1.12
CA ILE A 272 -7.58 -13.46 0.16
C ILE A 272 -6.37 -13.21 -0.75
N TRP A 273 -5.17 -13.17 -0.19
CA TRP A 273 -3.93 -12.95 -0.94
C TRP A 273 -3.64 -14.11 -1.91
N TYR A 274 -3.68 -15.36 -1.43
CA TYR A 274 -3.38 -16.55 -2.22
C TYR A 274 -4.33 -16.73 -3.40
N LYS A 275 -5.62 -16.52 -3.15
CA LYS A 275 -6.65 -16.66 -4.19
C LYS A 275 -6.62 -15.57 -5.26
N ASN A 276 -6.05 -14.40 -4.99
CA ASN A 276 -6.27 -13.21 -5.81
C ASN A 276 -4.97 -12.51 -6.29
N ARG A 277 -3.85 -13.14 -6.14
CA ARG A 277 -2.55 -12.64 -6.62
C ARG A 277 -2.07 -13.35 -7.89
#